data_af1c204c73bddf65ea41d8c17afc061d
#
_entry.id   af1c204c73bddf65ea41d8c17afc061d
#
_cell.length_a   1.000
_cell.length_b   1.000
_cell.length_c   1.000
_cell.angle_alpha   90.00
_cell.angle_beta   90.00
_cell.angle_gamma   90.00
#
_symmetry.space_group_name_H-M   'P 1'
#
loop_
_entity.id
_entity.type
_entity.pdbx_description
1 polymer ?
#
loop_
_entity_poly.entity_id
_entity_poly.type
_entity_poly.pdbx_seq_one_letter_code
_entity_poly.pdbx_strand_id
1 'polypeptide(L)'
;KKRTRKKKPAEEAAPVEEAPAAEASSEEAPAAPRSDYDSARKFSEFPLSPEILKSIAEHGYETATGVQAATLEPALAGRDLVVRSKTGTGKTAAFCIPMVERIGSGDRVTRAIALAPTRELARQVAAECEALCKYKDIRVTAIYGGVGFGSQEQALKDGCEIVVGTPG
;
A
#
# COMPACT_ATOMS: atom_id res chain seq x y z
N LYS A 1 -22.57 -51.86 31.38
CA LYS A 1 -22.30 -52.07 29.91
C LYS A 1 -21.28 -51.03 29.50
N LYS A 2 -19.98 -51.41 29.40
CA LYS A 2 -18.87 -50.58 28.88
C LYS A 2 -18.93 -50.57 27.38
N ARG A 3 -19.02 -49.38 26.76
CA ARG A 3 -18.86 -49.17 25.30
C ARG A 3 -17.39 -48.82 25.01
N THR A 4 -16.68 -49.76 24.43
CA THR A 4 -15.32 -49.60 23.92
C THR A 4 -15.35 -48.74 22.63
N ARG A 5 -14.64 -47.63 22.64
CA ARG A 5 -14.45 -46.73 21.49
C ARG A 5 -13.32 -47.27 20.63
N LYS A 6 -13.63 -47.76 19.44
CA LYS A 6 -12.67 -48.20 18.42
C LYS A 6 -11.89 -46.98 17.87
N LYS A 7 -10.57 -47.05 17.96
CA LYS A 7 -9.61 -46.07 17.40
C LYS A 7 -9.49 -46.32 15.90
N LYS A 8 -9.73 -45.28 15.07
CA LYS A 8 -9.54 -45.32 13.63
C LYS A 8 -8.05 -45.12 13.32
N PRO A 9 -7.45 -45.84 12.37
CA PRO A 9 -6.02 -45.64 12.03
C PRO A 9 -5.81 -44.32 11.32
N ALA A 10 -4.62 -43.73 11.55
CA ALA A 10 -4.14 -42.50 10.88
C ALA A 10 -3.93 -42.80 9.38
N GLU A 11 -4.50 -41.93 8.56
CA GLU A 11 -4.32 -41.89 7.11
C GLU A 11 -2.97 -41.22 6.81
N GLU A 12 -2.13 -41.96 6.18
CA GLU A 12 -0.75 -41.59 5.77
C GLU A 12 -0.85 -40.50 4.70
N ALA A 13 -0.29 -39.31 4.99
CA ALA A 13 -0.26 -38.21 4.04
C ALA A 13 0.70 -38.51 2.89
N ALA A 14 0.21 -38.49 1.66
CA ALA A 14 0.99 -38.59 0.44
C ALA A 14 1.94 -37.39 0.30
N PRO A 15 3.12 -37.55 -0.28
CA PRO A 15 4.08 -36.46 -0.49
C PRO A 15 3.52 -35.43 -1.48
N VAL A 16 3.59 -34.16 -1.12
CA VAL A 16 3.26 -33.04 -1.99
C VAL A 16 4.38 -32.92 -3.03
N GLU A 17 4.03 -33.14 -4.28
CA GLU A 17 4.90 -32.96 -5.43
C GLU A 17 5.19 -31.47 -5.62
N GLU A 18 6.44 -31.07 -5.44
CA GLU A 18 6.95 -29.72 -5.66
C GLU A 18 6.83 -29.38 -7.15
N ALA A 19 5.98 -28.42 -7.49
CA ALA A 19 5.90 -27.86 -8.83
C ALA A 19 7.20 -27.09 -9.16
N PRO A 20 7.75 -27.21 -10.37
CA PRO A 20 8.99 -26.52 -10.72
C PRO A 20 8.80 -25.01 -10.70
N ALA A 21 9.70 -24.32 -9.98
CA ALA A 21 9.80 -22.87 -9.98
C ALA A 21 10.03 -22.37 -11.41
N ALA A 22 9.11 -21.54 -11.90
CA ALA A 22 9.29 -20.84 -13.15
C ALA A 22 10.52 -19.91 -13.01
N GLU A 23 11.51 -20.13 -13.85
CA GLU A 23 12.66 -19.25 -13.99
C GLU A 23 12.16 -17.89 -14.46
N ALA A 24 12.06 -16.94 -13.51
CA ALA A 24 11.85 -15.54 -13.83
C ALA A 24 13.14 -15.01 -14.47
N SER A 25 13.07 -14.67 -15.74
CA SER A 25 14.11 -13.94 -16.45
C SER A 25 14.49 -12.70 -15.66
N SER A 26 15.72 -12.64 -15.17
CA SER A 26 16.29 -11.49 -14.49
C SER A 26 16.57 -10.39 -15.52
N GLU A 27 15.58 -9.56 -15.82
CA GLU A 27 15.87 -8.23 -16.32
C GLU A 27 16.49 -7.44 -15.17
N GLU A 28 17.74 -7.08 -15.36
CA GLU A 28 18.58 -6.34 -14.44
C GLU A 28 17.90 -4.99 -14.12
N ALA A 29 17.28 -4.91 -12.94
CA ALA A 29 16.72 -3.66 -12.45
C ALA A 29 17.85 -2.64 -12.29
N PRO A 30 17.67 -1.36 -12.65
CA PRO A 30 18.69 -0.34 -12.51
C PRO A 30 19.20 -0.31 -11.07
N ALA A 31 20.52 -0.27 -10.91
CA ALA A 31 21.21 -0.33 -9.62
C ALA A 31 20.60 0.66 -8.63
N ALA A 32 20.11 0.16 -7.50
CA ALA A 32 19.51 0.97 -6.45
C ALA A 32 20.50 2.05 -5.95
N PRO A 33 20.03 3.28 -5.67
CA PRO A 33 20.87 4.33 -5.13
C PRO A 33 21.54 3.88 -3.82
N ARG A 34 22.80 4.28 -3.63
CA ARG A 34 23.70 3.78 -2.57
C ARG A 34 23.34 4.18 -1.14
N SER A 35 22.30 4.99 -0.93
CA SER A 35 21.72 5.26 0.40
C SER A 35 20.19 5.23 0.35
N ASP A 36 19.54 4.64 1.37
CA ASP A 36 18.08 4.60 1.52
C ASP A 36 17.46 6.01 1.68
N TYR A 37 18.28 7.03 1.88
CA TYR A 37 17.88 8.39 2.25
C TYR A 37 18.08 9.43 1.15
N ASP A 38 18.85 9.12 0.10
CA ASP A 38 19.23 10.13 -0.88
C ASP A 38 19.08 9.60 -2.31
N SER A 39 18.10 10.12 -3.03
CA SER A 39 18.15 10.14 -4.48
C SER A 39 18.22 11.61 -4.89
N ALA A 40 19.12 11.99 -5.77
CA ALA A 40 19.18 13.34 -6.31
C ALA A 40 17.98 13.70 -7.19
N ARG A 41 17.00 12.77 -7.39
CA ARG A 41 15.84 12.95 -8.28
C ARG A 41 14.78 13.81 -7.61
N LYS A 42 14.34 14.84 -8.30
CA LYS A 42 13.21 15.67 -7.87
C LYS A 42 11.88 14.99 -8.21
N PHE A 43 10.84 15.24 -7.40
CA PHE A 43 9.51 14.73 -7.70
C PHE A 43 8.95 15.23 -9.04
N SER A 44 9.37 16.41 -9.50
CA SER A 44 9.01 16.95 -10.82
C SER A 44 9.55 16.17 -12.02
N GLU A 45 10.48 15.25 -11.80
CA GLU A 45 11.03 14.38 -12.85
C GLU A 45 10.21 13.10 -13.06
N PHE A 46 9.24 12.84 -12.17
CA PHE A 46 8.33 11.70 -12.29
C PHE A 46 7.04 12.11 -13.01
N PRO A 47 6.38 11.18 -13.70
CA PRO A 47 5.12 11.46 -14.41
C PRO A 47 3.95 11.59 -13.41
N LEU A 48 3.96 12.65 -12.62
CA LEU A 48 2.95 12.98 -11.62
C LEU A 48 2.12 14.19 -12.07
N SER A 49 0.84 14.18 -11.75
CA SER A 49 -0.06 15.30 -12.04
C SER A 49 0.31 16.57 -11.26
N PRO A 50 -0.01 17.75 -11.78
CA PRO A 50 0.27 19.03 -11.11
C PRO A 50 -0.32 19.09 -9.69
N GLU A 51 -1.50 18.50 -9.48
CA GLU A 51 -2.19 18.43 -8.20
C GLU A 51 -1.37 17.66 -7.16
N ILE A 52 -0.80 16.53 -7.54
CA ILE A 52 0.05 15.72 -6.67
C ILE A 52 1.38 16.42 -6.40
N LEU A 53 2.01 16.98 -7.43
CA LEU A 53 3.25 17.75 -7.25
C LEU A 53 3.07 18.92 -6.29
N LYS A 54 1.92 19.60 -6.36
CA LYS A 54 1.58 20.68 -5.43
C LYS A 54 1.43 20.18 -4.00
N SER A 55 0.72 19.07 -3.79
CA SER A 55 0.57 18.44 -2.47
C SER A 55 1.92 18.02 -1.89
N ILE A 56 2.79 17.40 -2.69
CA ILE A 56 4.15 16.99 -2.32
C ILE A 56 4.99 18.19 -1.89
N ALA A 57 4.95 19.29 -2.65
CA ALA A 57 5.69 20.51 -2.34
C ALA A 57 5.22 21.15 -1.02
N GLU A 58 3.92 21.16 -0.74
CA GLU A 58 3.38 21.67 0.53
C GLU A 58 3.79 20.82 1.74
N HIS A 59 4.08 19.52 1.54
CA HIS A 59 4.68 18.65 2.55
C HIS A 59 6.18 18.93 2.77
N GLY A 60 6.79 19.83 2.00
CA GLY A 60 8.22 20.12 2.05
C GLY A 60 9.07 19.04 1.39
N TYR A 61 8.50 18.19 0.54
CA TYR A 61 9.25 17.18 -0.19
C TYR A 61 9.72 17.76 -1.53
N GLU A 62 11.02 18.05 -1.63
CA GLU A 62 11.64 18.54 -2.88
C GLU A 62 12.21 17.37 -3.71
N THR A 63 12.91 16.46 -3.05
CA THR A 63 13.56 15.31 -3.68
C THR A 63 13.00 14.00 -3.16
N ALA A 64 12.91 13.02 -4.03
CA ALA A 64 12.49 11.67 -3.65
C ALA A 64 13.61 10.98 -2.86
N THR A 65 13.24 10.24 -1.83
CA THR A 65 14.17 9.33 -1.15
C THR A 65 14.56 8.16 -2.06
N GLY A 66 15.62 7.43 -1.72
CA GLY A 66 16.04 6.26 -2.51
C GLY A 66 14.93 5.24 -2.73
N VAL A 67 14.11 4.95 -1.70
CA VAL A 67 12.98 4.02 -1.84
C VAL A 67 11.87 4.59 -2.70
N GLN A 68 11.58 5.87 -2.60
CA GLN A 68 10.57 6.53 -3.43
C GLN A 68 11.00 6.55 -4.90
N ALA A 69 12.24 6.94 -5.18
CA ALA A 69 12.78 6.96 -6.54
C ALA A 69 12.77 5.58 -7.22
N ALA A 70 13.07 4.53 -6.44
CA ALA A 70 13.08 3.15 -6.95
C ALA A 70 11.67 2.59 -7.20
N THR A 71 10.63 3.09 -6.50
CA THR A 71 9.30 2.48 -6.51
C THR A 71 8.27 3.26 -7.32
N LEU A 72 8.41 4.59 -7.45
CA LEU A 72 7.40 5.43 -8.09
C LEU A 72 7.09 5.02 -9.53
N GLU A 73 8.09 4.91 -10.39
CA GLU A 73 7.87 4.57 -11.80
C GLU A 73 7.24 3.17 -11.98
N PRO A 74 7.77 2.10 -11.40
CA PRO A 74 7.14 0.78 -11.56
C PRO A 74 5.75 0.72 -10.94
N ALA A 75 5.48 1.41 -9.82
CA ALA A 75 4.15 1.49 -9.24
C ALA A 75 3.16 2.26 -10.13
N LEU A 76 3.59 3.38 -10.72
CA LEU A 76 2.79 4.14 -11.68
C LEU A 76 2.49 3.32 -12.94
N ALA A 77 3.45 2.50 -13.38
CA ALA A 77 3.25 1.55 -14.48
C ALA A 77 2.33 0.36 -14.12
N GLY A 78 1.86 0.25 -12.87
CA GLY A 78 0.94 -0.80 -12.42
C GLY A 78 1.59 -2.14 -12.10
N ARG A 79 2.89 -2.16 -11.87
CA ARG A 79 3.61 -3.40 -11.50
C ARG A 79 3.39 -3.72 -10.02
N ASP A 80 3.34 -5.01 -9.70
CA ASP A 80 3.40 -5.49 -8.32
C ASP A 80 4.81 -5.32 -7.78
N LEU A 81 4.91 -4.82 -6.53
CA LEU A 81 6.19 -4.49 -5.90
C LEU A 81 6.29 -5.11 -4.50
N VAL A 82 7.42 -5.68 -4.20
CA VAL A 82 7.82 -6.02 -2.83
C VAL A 82 8.93 -5.06 -2.41
N VAL A 83 8.64 -4.20 -1.43
CA VAL A 83 9.56 -3.14 -1.02
C VAL A 83 10.02 -3.38 0.42
N ARG A 84 11.33 -3.58 0.59
CA ARG A 84 11.97 -3.70 1.90
C ARG A 84 12.92 -2.55 2.14
N SER A 85 12.66 -1.76 3.16
CA SER A 85 13.47 -0.60 3.54
C SER A 85 13.35 -0.34 5.04
N LYS A 86 14.29 0.40 5.63
CA LYS A 86 14.28 0.79 7.05
C LYS A 86 13.07 1.68 7.38
N THR A 87 12.76 1.84 8.65
CA THR A 87 11.79 2.85 9.12
C THR A 87 12.31 4.26 8.86
N GLY A 88 11.41 5.21 8.58
CA GLY A 88 11.79 6.61 8.34
C GLY A 88 12.33 6.93 6.94
N THR A 89 12.38 5.97 6.01
CA THR A 89 12.86 6.19 4.62
C THR A 89 11.79 6.72 3.66
N GLY A 90 10.58 7.02 4.14
CA GLY A 90 9.49 7.55 3.29
C GLY A 90 8.68 6.48 2.56
N LYS A 91 8.64 5.22 3.05
CA LYS A 91 7.83 4.15 2.44
C LYS A 91 6.35 4.50 2.32
N THR A 92 5.78 5.21 3.28
CA THR A 92 4.36 5.59 3.23
C THR A 92 4.08 6.43 2.00
N ALA A 93 4.82 7.50 1.77
CA ALA A 93 4.70 8.30 0.56
C ALA A 93 5.03 7.51 -0.70
N ALA A 94 5.98 6.56 -0.65
CA ALA A 94 6.37 5.74 -1.78
C ALA A 94 5.21 4.89 -2.37
N PHE A 95 4.25 4.47 -1.56
CA PHE A 95 3.04 3.78 -2.06
C PHE A 95 1.81 4.69 -2.13
N CYS A 96 1.67 5.69 -1.25
CA CYS A 96 0.54 6.61 -1.30
C CYS A 96 0.54 7.48 -2.57
N ILE A 97 1.68 8.02 -2.96
CA ILE A 97 1.80 8.86 -4.16
C ILE A 97 1.29 8.14 -5.42
N PRO A 98 1.84 6.97 -5.82
CA PRO A 98 1.35 6.29 -7.01
C PRO A 98 -0.09 5.80 -6.87
N MET A 99 -0.54 5.45 -5.67
CA MET A 99 -1.94 5.07 -5.40
C MET A 99 -2.88 6.23 -5.70
N VAL A 100 -2.61 7.42 -5.14
CA VAL A 100 -3.43 8.63 -5.37
C VAL A 100 -3.33 9.12 -6.82
N GLU A 101 -2.16 8.98 -7.46
CA GLU A 101 -1.99 9.37 -8.86
C GLU A 101 -2.85 8.52 -9.80
N ARG A 102 -2.90 7.21 -9.59
CA ARG A 102 -3.63 6.28 -10.46
C ARG A 102 -5.15 6.26 -10.26
N ILE A 103 -5.63 6.74 -9.12
CA ILE A 103 -7.05 6.80 -8.83
C ILE A 103 -7.65 8.04 -9.52
N GLY A 104 -8.66 7.84 -10.34
CA GLY A 104 -9.49 8.91 -10.85
C GLY A 104 -10.28 9.55 -9.71
N SER A 105 -10.64 10.82 -9.85
CA SER A 105 -11.34 11.57 -8.82
C SER A 105 -12.86 11.52 -8.99
N GLY A 106 -13.59 11.62 -7.88
CA GLY A 106 -14.99 12.09 -7.84
C GLY A 106 -16.08 11.06 -8.06
N ASP A 107 -15.80 9.78 -8.27
CA ASP A 107 -16.84 8.76 -8.52
C ASP A 107 -17.34 8.03 -7.26
N ARG A 108 -16.71 8.30 -6.11
CA ARG A 108 -17.06 7.69 -4.79
C ARG A 108 -17.05 6.16 -4.79
N VAL A 109 -16.29 5.54 -5.67
CA VAL A 109 -16.10 4.09 -5.73
C VAL A 109 -14.73 3.75 -5.15
N THR A 110 -14.70 2.80 -4.22
CA THR A 110 -13.43 2.33 -3.62
C THR A 110 -12.58 1.65 -4.68
N ARG A 111 -11.41 2.22 -4.94
CA ARG A 111 -10.44 1.78 -5.95
C ARG A 111 -9.13 1.30 -5.36
N ALA A 112 -8.83 1.68 -4.11
CA ALA A 112 -7.63 1.23 -3.44
C ALA A 112 -7.89 0.89 -1.97
N ILE A 113 -7.16 -0.11 -1.50
CA ILE A 113 -7.16 -0.52 -0.09
C ILE A 113 -5.70 -0.60 0.38
N ALA A 114 -5.40 0.07 1.48
CA ALA A 114 -4.13 -0.06 2.19
C ALA A 114 -4.35 -0.76 3.53
N LEU A 115 -3.56 -1.78 3.84
CA LEU A 115 -3.64 -2.50 5.10
C LEU A 115 -2.44 -2.18 5.99
N ALA A 116 -2.70 -1.86 7.24
CA ALA A 116 -1.71 -1.59 8.26
C ALA A 116 -1.88 -2.53 9.47
N PRO A 117 -0.80 -2.96 10.12
CA PRO A 117 -0.87 -3.91 11.22
C PRO A 117 -1.50 -3.34 12.49
N THR A 118 -1.47 -2.02 12.70
CA THR A 118 -2.04 -1.36 13.88
C THR A 118 -2.96 -0.20 13.49
N ARG A 119 -3.87 0.16 14.40
CA ARG A 119 -4.81 1.28 14.24
C ARG A 119 -4.06 2.62 14.07
N GLU A 120 -3.02 2.83 14.86
CA GLU A 120 -2.20 4.03 14.84
C GLU A 120 -1.56 4.21 13.47
N LEU A 121 -0.99 3.13 12.92
CA LEU A 121 -0.39 3.15 11.59
C LEU A 121 -1.46 3.35 10.50
N ALA A 122 -2.63 2.72 10.62
CA ALA A 122 -3.72 2.93 9.67
C ALA A 122 -4.15 4.42 9.64
N ARG A 123 -4.26 5.06 10.81
CA ARG A 123 -4.56 6.49 10.89
C ARG A 123 -3.46 7.37 10.29
N GLN A 124 -2.19 7.03 10.53
CA GLN A 124 -1.07 7.77 9.93
C GLN A 124 -1.06 7.65 8.40
N VAL A 125 -1.27 6.44 7.88
CA VAL A 125 -1.36 6.21 6.43
C VAL A 125 -2.56 6.95 5.83
N ALA A 126 -3.72 6.92 6.49
CA ALA A 126 -4.90 7.66 6.02
C ALA A 126 -4.64 9.17 5.97
N ALA A 127 -4.06 9.74 7.02
CA ALA A 127 -3.71 11.16 7.07
C ALA A 127 -2.70 11.55 5.98
N GLU A 128 -1.71 10.72 5.70
CA GLU A 128 -0.75 10.95 4.61
C GLU A 128 -1.46 10.92 3.25
N CYS A 129 -2.34 9.92 3.02
CA CYS A 129 -3.14 9.86 1.80
C CYS A 129 -4.06 11.08 1.65
N GLU A 130 -4.76 11.51 2.71
CA GLU A 130 -5.62 12.69 2.71
C GLU A 130 -4.84 13.95 2.31
N ALA A 131 -3.67 14.11 2.88
CA ALA A 131 -2.82 15.25 2.59
C ALA A 131 -2.33 15.26 1.14
N LEU A 132 -1.99 14.10 0.57
CA LEU A 132 -1.63 13.96 -0.85
C LEU A 132 -2.84 14.16 -1.78
N CYS A 133 -4.06 13.84 -1.32
CA CYS A 133 -5.29 14.05 -2.07
C CYS A 133 -5.81 15.51 -2.05
N LYS A 134 -5.16 16.42 -1.34
CA LYS A 134 -5.64 17.79 -1.05
C LYS A 134 -6.17 18.55 -2.27
N TYR A 135 -5.59 18.32 -3.44
CA TYR A 135 -5.96 18.99 -4.71
C TYR A 135 -6.66 18.05 -5.70
N LYS A 136 -6.98 16.83 -5.28
CA LYS A 136 -7.80 15.87 -6.03
C LYS A 136 -9.11 15.63 -5.28
N ASP A 137 -10.21 15.45 -5.98
CA ASP A 137 -11.50 15.08 -5.36
C ASP A 137 -11.51 13.58 -5.02
N ILE A 138 -10.65 13.18 -4.07
CA ILE A 138 -10.49 11.80 -3.57
C ILE A 138 -10.77 11.81 -2.07
N ARG A 139 -11.66 10.93 -1.62
CA ARG A 139 -11.94 10.71 -0.20
C ARG A 139 -11.17 9.49 0.31
N VAL A 140 -10.57 9.65 1.47
CA VAL A 140 -9.88 8.59 2.21
C VAL A 140 -10.67 8.24 3.45
N THR A 141 -10.82 6.97 3.76
CA THR A 141 -11.52 6.52 4.96
C THR A 141 -10.66 5.50 5.70
N ALA A 142 -10.46 5.71 7.00
CA ALA A 142 -9.76 4.76 7.87
C ALA A 142 -10.77 3.80 8.53
N ILE A 143 -10.54 2.49 8.43
CA ILE A 143 -11.39 1.43 8.99
C ILE A 143 -10.58 0.55 9.93
N TYR A 144 -10.94 0.54 11.21
CA TYR A 144 -10.24 -0.25 12.23
C TYR A 144 -11.16 -0.58 13.41
N GLY A 145 -10.88 -1.67 14.10
CA GLY A 145 -11.66 -2.14 15.24
C GLY A 145 -11.47 -1.31 16.53
N GLY A 146 -12.34 -1.51 17.52
CA GLY A 146 -12.26 -0.92 18.86
C GLY A 146 -12.76 0.53 18.97
N VAL A 147 -13.44 1.03 17.96
CA VAL A 147 -14.24 2.25 17.96
C VAL A 147 -15.61 1.94 17.37
N GLY A 148 -16.59 2.84 17.56
CA GLY A 148 -17.92 2.65 17.00
C GLY A 148 -17.90 2.52 15.48
N PHE A 149 -18.62 1.52 14.94
CA PHE A 149 -18.68 1.29 13.50
C PHE A 149 -19.52 2.32 12.74
N GLY A 150 -20.45 3.02 13.40
CA GLY A 150 -21.45 3.86 12.73
C GLY A 150 -20.85 4.94 11.83
N SER A 151 -19.84 5.67 12.29
CA SER A 151 -19.17 6.70 11.49
C SER A 151 -18.38 6.11 10.32
N GLN A 152 -17.73 4.97 10.53
CA GLN A 152 -16.97 4.27 9.48
C GLN A 152 -17.92 3.68 8.42
N GLU A 153 -19.02 3.08 8.86
CA GLU A 153 -20.06 2.57 7.96
C GLU A 153 -20.71 3.70 7.15
N GLN A 154 -20.98 4.85 7.78
CA GLN A 154 -21.52 6.01 7.09
C GLN A 154 -20.53 6.53 6.03
N ALA A 155 -19.25 6.66 6.38
CA ALA A 155 -18.22 7.10 5.42
C ALA A 155 -18.11 6.17 4.19
N LEU A 156 -18.25 4.85 4.40
CA LEU A 156 -18.29 3.88 3.29
C LEU A 156 -19.57 4.03 2.45
N LYS A 157 -20.73 4.29 3.07
CA LYS A 157 -22.00 4.52 2.35
C LYS A 157 -21.98 5.82 1.55
N ASP A 158 -21.34 6.86 2.09
CA ASP A 158 -21.16 8.15 1.39
C ASP A 158 -20.13 8.04 0.24
N GLY A 159 -19.38 6.95 0.21
CA GLY A 159 -18.38 6.61 -0.80
C GLY A 159 -17.02 7.26 -0.55
N CYS A 160 -15.99 6.46 -0.74
CA CYS A 160 -14.59 6.88 -0.69
C CYS A 160 -13.77 6.08 -1.70
N GLU A 161 -12.77 6.69 -2.28
CA GLU A 161 -11.91 6.08 -3.28
C GLU A 161 -10.79 5.25 -2.64
N ILE A 162 -10.36 5.62 -1.43
CA ILE A 162 -9.27 4.94 -0.70
C ILE A 162 -9.77 4.51 0.67
N VAL A 163 -9.59 3.23 0.97
CA VAL A 163 -9.81 2.68 2.32
C VAL A 163 -8.46 2.29 2.92
N VAL A 164 -8.20 2.75 4.14
CA VAL A 164 -7.04 2.33 4.92
C VAL A 164 -7.51 1.56 6.14
N GLY A 165 -7.10 0.33 6.31
CA GLY A 165 -7.65 -0.50 7.38
C GLY A 165 -6.65 -1.37 8.12
N THR A 166 -7.14 -1.98 9.21
CA THR A 166 -6.44 -3.06 9.91
C THR A 166 -7.12 -4.39 9.64
N PRO A 167 -6.39 -5.53 9.59
CA PRO A 167 -6.96 -6.84 9.28
C PRO A 167 -7.95 -7.40 10.32
N GLY A 168 -8.08 -6.78 11.51
CA GLY A 168 -8.89 -7.30 12.62
C GLY A 168 -10.00 -6.39 13.09
#